data_eb6f4d4c50fb327049eab9adb7417a0e
#
_entry.id   eb6f4d4c50fb327049eab9adb7417a0e
#
_cell.length_a   1.000
_cell.length_b   1.000
_cell.length_c   1.000
_cell.angle_alpha   90.00
_cell.angle_beta   90.00
_cell.angle_gamma   90.00
#
_symmetry.space_group_name_H-M   'P 1'
#
loop_
_entity.id
_entity.type
_entity.pdbx_description
1 polymer ?
#
loop_
_entity_poly.entity_id
_entity_poly.type
_entity_poly.pdbx_seq_one_letter_code
_entity_poly.pdbx_strand_id
1 'polypeptide(L)'
;MVKIIGERFASGLSTIHPMGTYLEALHHTGYYYSFIGIAQVIAAILLIIPRTVIIGALLYFPIIVNIWLLSYAVRFEGSIVTSPLMVLANLYLLVWHYDRLRYILPFKQFSNLRIIQKPTKYSTKFPLLFFTGVIITVALTIVFARFGYDAMPRNSLSDCKKQFMDSISEAVGYDFCECVHKEGKDLNECLREFENAKNQLEK
;
A
#
# COMPACT_ATOMS: atom_id res chain seq x y z
N MET A 1 5.08 -1.34 16.57
CA MET A 1 5.11 -1.02 18.01
C MET A 1 4.18 0.15 18.35
N VAL A 2 4.18 1.27 17.61
CA VAL A 2 3.36 2.48 17.87
C VAL A 2 1.88 2.17 18.18
N LYS A 3 1.23 1.36 17.37
CA LYS A 3 -0.19 0.98 17.56
C LYS A 3 -0.44 0.20 18.87
N ILE A 4 0.55 -0.57 19.35
CA ILE A 4 0.41 -1.37 20.57
C ILE A 4 0.57 -0.49 21.82
N ILE A 5 1.39 0.56 21.72
CA ILE A 5 1.62 1.54 22.81
C ILE A 5 0.45 2.52 22.91
N GLY A 6 -0.45 2.53 21.91
CA GLY A 6 -1.61 3.42 21.90
C GLY A 6 -1.34 4.80 21.30
N GLU A 7 -0.23 4.97 20.58
CA GLU A 7 0.07 6.22 19.88
C GLU A 7 -0.47 6.19 18.45
N ARG A 8 -0.91 7.34 17.94
CA ARG A 8 -1.39 7.47 16.56
C ARG A 8 -0.23 7.23 15.58
N PHE A 9 -0.43 6.32 14.63
CA PHE A 9 0.50 6.11 13.54
C PHE A 9 0.55 7.36 12.64
N ALA A 10 1.75 7.76 12.22
CA ALA A 10 2.00 8.97 11.43
C ALA A 10 1.46 10.25 12.11
N SER A 11 1.76 10.44 13.38
CA SER A 11 1.33 11.60 14.20
C SER A 11 1.71 12.96 13.60
N GLY A 12 2.74 13.04 12.75
CA GLY A 12 3.11 14.25 12.03
C GLY A 12 2.21 14.63 10.85
N LEU A 13 1.29 13.75 10.45
CA LEU A 13 0.35 14.04 9.37
C LEU A 13 -0.88 14.78 9.93
N SER A 14 -1.28 15.89 9.27
CA SER A 14 -2.48 16.65 9.66
C SER A 14 -3.72 15.77 9.67
N THR A 15 -4.60 15.98 10.66
CA THR A 15 -5.91 15.30 10.75
C THR A 15 -6.90 15.76 9.68
N ILE A 16 -6.64 16.89 9.02
CA ILE A 16 -7.43 17.37 7.88
C ILE A 16 -7.09 16.61 6.59
N HIS A 17 -5.84 16.12 6.47
CA HIS A 17 -5.42 15.32 5.32
C HIS A 17 -6.22 14.00 5.26
N PRO A 18 -6.68 13.53 4.06
CA PRO A 18 -7.52 12.32 3.93
C PRO A 18 -6.96 11.08 4.63
N MET A 19 -5.66 10.81 4.50
CA MET A 19 -5.00 9.74 5.23
C MET A 19 -4.94 10.02 6.73
N GLY A 20 -4.73 11.28 7.13
CA GLY A 20 -4.67 11.68 8.53
C GLY A 20 -6.00 11.51 9.25
N THR A 21 -7.10 11.90 8.61
CA THR A 21 -8.47 11.69 9.08
C THR A 21 -8.77 10.21 9.30
N TYR A 22 -8.41 9.36 8.33
CA TYR A 22 -8.57 7.91 8.47
C TYR A 22 -7.77 7.34 9.65
N LEU A 23 -6.50 7.73 9.79
CA LEU A 23 -5.63 7.24 10.86
C LEU A 23 -6.09 7.74 12.24
N GLU A 24 -6.66 8.94 12.32
CA GLU A 24 -7.28 9.48 13.53
C GLU A 24 -8.52 8.69 13.90
N ALA A 25 -9.45 8.48 12.97
CA ALA A 25 -10.63 7.66 13.18
C ALA A 25 -10.25 6.23 13.60
N LEU A 26 -9.26 5.63 12.95
CA LEU A 26 -8.77 4.30 13.31
C LEU A 26 -8.14 4.27 14.71
N HIS A 27 -7.41 5.32 15.10
CA HIS A 27 -6.82 5.44 16.44
C HIS A 27 -7.92 5.46 17.53
N HIS A 28 -9.01 6.18 17.28
CA HIS A 28 -10.16 6.26 18.19
C HIS A 28 -10.94 4.95 18.35
N THR A 29 -10.68 3.91 17.56
CA THR A 29 -11.30 2.58 17.73
C THR A 29 -10.79 1.79 18.95
N GLY A 30 -9.81 2.34 19.69
CA GLY A 30 -9.31 1.78 20.94
C GLY A 30 -8.66 0.40 20.77
N TYR A 31 -9.26 -0.66 21.38
CA TYR A 31 -8.67 -2.00 21.35
C TYR A 31 -8.49 -2.57 19.94
N TYR A 32 -9.34 -2.19 18.97
CA TYR A 32 -9.23 -2.65 17.59
C TYR A 32 -7.94 -2.15 16.93
N TYR A 33 -7.56 -0.91 17.22
CA TYR A 33 -6.30 -0.33 16.75
C TYR A 33 -5.08 -1.13 17.25
N SER A 34 -5.08 -1.46 18.56
CA SER A 34 -4.03 -2.27 19.17
C SER A 34 -4.01 -3.69 18.62
N PHE A 35 -5.20 -4.30 18.39
CA PHE A 35 -5.32 -5.61 17.77
C PHE A 35 -4.66 -5.68 16.38
N ILE A 36 -4.89 -4.68 15.53
CA ILE A 36 -4.22 -4.61 14.22
C ILE A 36 -2.70 -4.57 14.40
N GLY A 37 -2.20 -3.80 15.38
CA GLY A 37 -0.77 -3.74 15.69
C GLY A 37 -0.19 -5.09 16.10
N ILE A 38 -0.88 -5.80 16.98
CA ILE A 38 -0.50 -7.14 17.44
C ILE A 38 -0.51 -8.13 16.28
N ALA A 39 -1.56 -8.13 15.46
CA ALA A 39 -1.66 -8.99 14.28
C ALA A 39 -0.50 -8.78 13.29
N GLN A 40 -0.08 -7.53 13.07
CA GLN A 40 1.09 -7.21 12.24
C GLN A 40 2.39 -7.76 12.81
N VAL A 41 2.60 -7.67 14.13
CA VAL A 41 3.79 -8.21 14.80
C VAL A 41 3.80 -9.75 14.73
N ILE A 42 2.67 -10.40 15.00
CA ILE A 42 2.55 -11.86 14.89
C ILE A 42 2.84 -12.30 13.45
N ALA A 43 2.25 -11.64 12.45
CA ALA A 43 2.52 -11.94 11.05
C ALA A 43 4.01 -11.81 10.71
N ALA A 44 4.68 -10.75 11.19
CA ALA A 44 6.11 -10.56 10.97
C ALA A 44 6.96 -11.68 11.58
N ILE A 45 6.65 -12.10 12.83
CA ILE A 45 7.34 -13.21 13.49
C ILE A 45 7.14 -14.51 12.71
N LEU A 46 5.90 -14.81 12.28
CA LEU A 46 5.59 -16.02 11.50
C LEU A 46 6.28 -16.03 10.13
N LEU A 47 6.48 -14.87 9.50
CA LEU A 47 7.20 -14.74 8.23
C LEU A 47 8.70 -15.03 8.37
N ILE A 48 9.31 -14.71 9.51
CA ILE A 48 10.74 -14.96 9.77
C ILE A 48 11.02 -16.45 9.98
N ILE A 49 10.08 -17.19 10.54
CA ILE A 49 10.26 -18.61 10.86
C ILE A 49 9.93 -19.47 9.62
N PRO A 50 10.88 -20.23 9.02
CA PRO A 50 10.66 -20.96 7.76
C PRO A 50 9.52 -22.01 7.82
N ARG A 51 9.17 -22.49 9.00
CA ARG A 51 8.10 -23.47 9.18
C ARG A 51 6.71 -22.85 9.13
N THR A 52 6.58 -21.58 9.53
CA THR A 52 5.31 -20.87 9.69
C THR A 52 5.11 -19.76 8.65
N VAL A 53 6.06 -19.61 7.70
CA VAL A 53 6.05 -18.55 6.69
C VAL A 53 4.74 -18.47 5.89
N ILE A 54 4.10 -19.62 5.59
CA ILE A 54 2.83 -19.66 4.85
C ILE A 54 1.70 -19.07 5.70
N ILE A 55 1.64 -19.43 6.99
CA ILE A 55 0.64 -18.89 7.91
C ILE A 55 0.84 -17.38 8.08
N GLY A 56 2.10 -16.95 8.23
CA GLY A 56 2.45 -15.53 8.28
C GLY A 56 2.04 -14.78 7.01
N ALA A 57 2.30 -15.35 5.84
CA ALA A 57 1.92 -14.76 4.56
C ALA A 57 0.39 -14.66 4.39
N LEU A 58 -0.36 -15.69 4.77
CA LEU A 58 -1.83 -15.69 4.74
C LEU A 58 -2.43 -14.66 5.71
N LEU A 59 -1.86 -14.54 6.92
CA LEU A 59 -2.31 -13.55 7.89
C LEU A 59 -1.98 -12.13 7.45
N TYR A 60 -0.80 -11.91 6.85
CA TYR A 60 -0.35 -10.61 6.40
C TYR A 60 -1.04 -10.13 5.13
N PHE A 61 -1.43 -11.06 4.23
CA PHE A 61 -1.98 -10.74 2.92
C PHE A 61 -3.20 -9.80 2.96
N PRO A 62 -4.27 -10.07 3.72
CA PRO A 62 -5.41 -9.16 3.79
C PRO A 62 -5.05 -7.79 4.39
N ILE A 63 -4.10 -7.75 5.33
CA ILE A 63 -3.64 -6.50 5.94
C ILE A 63 -2.96 -5.62 4.91
N ILE A 64 -2.02 -6.18 4.13
CA ILE A 64 -1.25 -5.40 3.16
C ILE A 64 -2.08 -5.00 1.94
N VAL A 65 -3.02 -5.84 1.50
CA VAL A 65 -3.97 -5.50 0.43
C VAL A 65 -4.85 -4.33 0.86
N ASN A 66 -5.33 -4.33 2.10
CA ASN A 66 -6.12 -3.21 2.63
C ASN A 66 -5.29 -1.91 2.65
N ILE A 67 -4.04 -1.96 3.13
CA ILE A 67 -3.14 -0.80 3.12
C ILE A 67 -2.88 -0.32 1.68
N TRP A 68 -2.70 -1.22 0.73
CA TRP A 68 -2.49 -0.90 -0.67
C TRP A 68 -3.71 -0.17 -1.26
N LEU A 69 -4.91 -0.73 -1.12
CA LEU A 69 -6.15 -0.13 -1.60
C LEU A 69 -6.39 1.25 -0.98
N LEU A 70 -6.19 1.38 0.33
CA LEU A 70 -6.30 2.65 1.03
C LEU A 70 -5.30 3.69 0.48
N SER A 71 -4.03 3.28 0.28
CA SER A 71 -3.00 4.20 -0.22
C SER A 71 -3.32 4.76 -1.59
N TYR A 72 -3.95 3.96 -2.46
CA TYR A 72 -4.42 4.40 -3.77
C TYR A 72 -5.68 5.26 -3.66
N ALA A 73 -6.64 4.88 -2.83
CA ALA A 73 -7.89 5.62 -2.65
C ALA A 73 -7.65 7.07 -2.18
N VAL A 74 -6.73 7.26 -1.23
CA VAL A 74 -6.40 8.59 -0.69
C VAL A 74 -5.15 9.21 -1.34
N ARG A 75 -4.58 8.59 -2.37
CA ARG A 75 -3.35 9.01 -3.07
C ARG A 75 -2.21 9.35 -2.11
N PHE A 76 -1.99 8.51 -1.10
CA PHE A 76 -0.99 8.75 -0.06
C PHE A 76 0.43 8.47 -0.55
N GLU A 77 1.23 9.53 -0.71
CA GLU A 77 2.58 9.47 -1.25
C GLU A 77 3.51 8.51 -0.48
N GLY A 78 3.39 8.46 0.85
CA GLY A 78 4.26 7.66 1.70
C GLY A 78 4.20 6.15 1.47
N SER A 79 3.10 5.62 0.94
CA SER A 79 2.90 4.18 0.73
C SER A 79 2.44 3.78 -0.68
N ILE A 80 2.27 4.74 -1.59
CA ILE A 80 1.78 4.46 -2.95
C ILE A 80 2.72 3.54 -3.75
N VAL A 81 4.03 3.61 -3.50
CA VAL A 81 5.04 2.76 -4.13
C VAL A 81 5.32 1.50 -3.31
N THR A 82 5.45 1.65 -1.99
CA THR A 82 5.87 0.56 -1.11
C THR A 82 4.79 -0.49 -0.91
N SER A 83 3.52 -0.10 -0.82
CA SER A 83 2.42 -1.04 -0.57
C SER A 83 2.21 -2.07 -1.70
N PRO A 84 2.19 -1.71 -3.01
CA PRO A 84 2.09 -2.71 -4.07
C PRO A 84 3.30 -3.65 -4.12
N LEU A 85 4.51 -3.15 -3.84
CA LEU A 85 5.70 -3.99 -3.78
C LEU A 85 5.62 -5.02 -2.64
N MET A 86 5.08 -4.62 -1.48
CA MET A 86 4.84 -5.54 -0.37
C MET A 86 3.74 -6.57 -0.69
N VAL A 87 2.67 -6.18 -1.39
CA VAL A 87 1.65 -7.11 -1.89
C VAL A 87 2.27 -8.13 -2.84
N LEU A 88 3.07 -7.68 -3.81
CA LEU A 88 3.74 -8.56 -4.78
C LEU A 88 4.73 -9.52 -4.09
N ALA A 89 5.51 -9.03 -3.13
CA ALA A 89 6.43 -9.87 -2.35
C ALA A 89 5.66 -10.95 -1.57
N ASN A 90 4.54 -10.60 -0.95
CA ASN A 90 3.71 -11.55 -0.21
C ASN A 90 3.04 -12.56 -1.15
N LEU A 91 2.51 -12.09 -2.29
CA LEU A 91 1.94 -12.95 -3.33
C LEU A 91 2.99 -13.92 -3.88
N TYR A 92 4.22 -13.45 -4.10
CA TYR A 92 5.34 -14.31 -4.50
C TYR A 92 5.59 -15.43 -3.48
N LEU A 93 5.60 -15.13 -2.18
CA LEU A 93 5.73 -16.14 -1.12
C LEU A 93 4.60 -17.18 -1.17
N LEU A 94 3.36 -16.75 -1.38
CA LEU A 94 2.21 -17.66 -1.48
C LEU A 94 2.31 -18.55 -2.72
N VAL A 95 2.69 -18.00 -3.87
CA VAL A 95 2.87 -18.75 -5.12
C VAL A 95 4.06 -19.72 -5.00
N TRP A 96 5.17 -19.29 -4.39
CA TRP A 96 6.33 -20.14 -4.15
C TRP A 96 5.99 -21.37 -3.29
N HIS A 97 5.06 -21.21 -2.35
CA HIS A 97 4.59 -22.29 -1.48
C HIS A 97 3.25 -22.88 -1.93
N TYR A 98 2.87 -22.70 -3.20
CA TYR A 98 1.57 -23.15 -3.72
C TYR A 98 1.31 -24.63 -3.47
N ASP A 99 2.35 -25.49 -3.56
CA ASP A 99 2.23 -26.91 -3.29
C ASP A 99 1.74 -27.25 -1.88
N ARG A 100 2.03 -26.41 -0.91
CA ARG A 100 1.53 -26.54 0.46
C ARG A 100 0.18 -25.85 0.63
N LEU A 101 0.00 -24.71 -0.03
CA LEU A 101 -1.22 -23.90 0.03
C LEU A 101 -2.43 -24.67 -0.53
N ARG A 102 -2.26 -25.44 -1.58
CA ARG A 102 -3.33 -26.23 -2.21
C ARG A 102 -3.97 -27.27 -1.29
N TYR A 103 -3.28 -27.71 -0.23
CA TYR A 103 -3.86 -28.63 0.77
C TYR A 103 -4.76 -27.91 1.77
N ILE A 104 -4.63 -26.61 1.93
CA ILE A 104 -5.46 -25.77 2.79
C ILE A 104 -6.70 -25.30 2.03
N LEU A 105 -6.60 -25.15 0.70
CA LEU A 105 -7.69 -24.68 -0.15
C LEU A 105 -8.53 -25.85 -0.65
N PRO A 106 -9.85 -25.87 -0.42
CA PRO A 106 -10.73 -27.03 -0.69
C PRO A 106 -11.08 -27.21 -2.17
N PHE A 107 -10.24 -26.75 -3.12
CA PHE A 107 -10.55 -26.72 -4.54
C PHE A 107 -10.47 -28.07 -5.24
N LYS A 108 -9.87 -29.11 -4.66
CA LYS A 108 -9.82 -30.48 -5.19
C LYS A 108 -9.67 -31.52 -4.09
N GLN A 109 -10.46 -32.62 -4.17
CA GLN A 109 -10.20 -33.82 -3.39
C GLN A 109 -8.88 -34.45 -3.91
N PHE A 110 -7.85 -34.45 -3.06
CA PHE A 110 -6.59 -35.11 -3.37
C PHE A 110 -6.63 -36.55 -2.92
N SER A 111 -6.75 -37.47 -3.86
CA SER A 111 -6.71 -38.92 -3.60
C SER A 111 -5.32 -39.46 -3.28
N ASN A 112 -4.26 -38.70 -3.53
CA ASN A 112 -2.88 -39.12 -3.29
C ASN A 112 -2.08 -37.99 -2.61
N LEU A 113 -1.81 -38.12 -1.34
CA LEU A 113 -0.84 -37.30 -0.58
C LEU A 113 0.58 -37.62 -1.07
N ARG A 114 1.08 -36.89 -2.07
CA ARG A 114 2.50 -36.90 -2.37
C ARG A 114 3.22 -36.15 -1.26
N ILE A 115 4.06 -36.86 -0.49
CA ILE A 115 5.00 -36.23 0.44
C ILE A 115 5.93 -35.36 -0.41
N ILE A 116 5.85 -34.03 -0.20
CA ILE A 116 6.72 -33.07 -0.90
C ILE A 116 8.14 -33.30 -0.38
N GLN A 117 8.95 -33.97 -1.16
CA GLN A 117 10.36 -34.20 -0.81
C GLN A 117 11.11 -32.86 -0.90
N LYS A 118 11.93 -32.60 0.13
CA LYS A 118 12.80 -31.43 0.14
C LYS A 118 13.78 -31.53 -1.06
N PRO A 119 13.95 -30.48 -1.86
CA PRO A 119 14.85 -30.52 -3.00
C PRO A 119 16.27 -30.87 -2.52
N THR A 120 16.85 -31.92 -3.11
CA THR A 120 18.18 -32.45 -2.72
C THR A 120 19.34 -31.63 -3.32
N LYS A 121 19.05 -30.81 -4.32
CA LYS A 121 20.05 -29.93 -4.96
C LYS A 121 19.47 -28.52 -5.12
N TYR A 122 20.17 -27.53 -4.59
CA TYR A 122 19.89 -26.11 -4.83
C TYR A 122 20.73 -25.65 -6.02
N SER A 123 20.11 -24.88 -6.93
CA SER A 123 20.84 -24.23 -8.02
C SER A 123 21.75 -23.14 -7.45
N THR A 124 23.04 -23.21 -7.75
CA THR A 124 24.02 -22.16 -7.42
C THR A 124 24.08 -21.05 -8.47
N LYS A 125 23.24 -21.14 -9.52
CA LYS A 125 23.19 -20.12 -10.58
C LYS A 125 22.49 -18.89 -10.04
N PHE A 126 23.08 -17.72 -10.28
CA PHE A 126 22.48 -16.44 -9.94
C PHE A 126 21.14 -16.26 -10.67
N PRO A 127 20.03 -15.97 -9.98
CA PRO A 127 18.69 -15.91 -10.58
C PRO A 127 18.46 -14.57 -11.30
N LEU A 128 19.16 -14.36 -12.43
CA LEU A 128 19.07 -13.12 -13.22
C LEU A 128 17.63 -12.73 -13.57
N LEU A 129 16.83 -13.70 -14.02
CA LEU A 129 15.44 -13.47 -14.40
C LEU A 129 14.60 -12.91 -13.25
N PHE A 130 14.84 -13.40 -12.02
CA PHE A 130 14.15 -12.90 -10.82
C PHE A 130 14.54 -11.44 -10.53
N PHE A 131 15.83 -11.12 -10.52
CA PHE A 131 16.29 -9.75 -10.25
C PHE A 131 15.85 -8.77 -11.34
N THR A 132 15.88 -9.18 -12.61
CA THR A 132 15.36 -8.36 -13.71
C THR A 132 13.85 -8.09 -13.53
N GLY A 133 13.07 -9.12 -13.18
CA GLY A 133 11.64 -8.96 -12.87
C GLY A 133 11.39 -7.99 -11.73
N VAL A 134 12.16 -8.08 -10.64
CA VAL A 134 12.06 -7.15 -9.51
C VAL A 134 12.37 -5.72 -9.94
N ILE A 135 13.46 -5.51 -10.68
CA ILE A 135 13.85 -4.16 -11.16
C ILE A 135 12.75 -3.56 -12.05
N ILE A 136 12.22 -4.34 -13.01
CA ILE A 136 11.14 -3.88 -13.89
C ILE A 136 9.89 -3.52 -13.08
N THR A 137 9.51 -4.35 -12.12
CA THR A 137 8.34 -4.09 -11.26
C THR A 137 8.50 -2.81 -10.45
N VAL A 138 9.69 -2.61 -9.84
CA VAL A 138 10.00 -1.39 -9.09
C VAL A 138 9.94 -0.17 -10.00
N ALA A 139 10.58 -0.24 -11.19
CA ALA A 139 10.57 0.85 -12.16
C ALA A 139 9.15 1.21 -12.61
N LEU A 140 8.33 0.23 -12.97
CA LEU A 140 6.93 0.44 -13.36
C LEU A 140 6.11 1.08 -12.23
N THR A 141 6.31 0.62 -10.99
CA THR A 141 5.59 1.16 -9.83
C THR A 141 5.98 2.64 -9.59
N ILE A 142 7.26 2.98 -9.73
CA ILE A 142 7.74 4.36 -9.58
C ILE A 142 7.19 5.25 -10.70
N VAL A 143 7.22 4.78 -11.96
CA VAL A 143 6.67 5.51 -13.11
C VAL A 143 5.18 5.76 -12.90
N PHE A 144 4.41 4.74 -12.51
CA PHE A 144 2.99 4.90 -12.23
C PHE A 144 2.73 5.89 -11.08
N ALA A 145 3.50 5.84 -10.00
CA ALA A 145 3.34 6.76 -8.88
C ALA A 145 3.67 8.22 -9.25
N ARG A 146 4.59 8.43 -10.22
CA ARG A 146 4.99 9.77 -10.68
C ARG A 146 4.03 10.37 -11.70
N PHE A 147 3.56 9.54 -12.64
CA PHE A 147 2.83 9.99 -13.83
C PHE A 147 1.38 9.52 -13.88
N GLY A 148 0.95 8.68 -12.94
CA GLY A 148 -0.41 8.12 -12.90
C GLY A 148 -1.48 9.09 -12.39
N TYR A 149 -1.09 10.23 -11.83
CA TYR A 149 -2.01 11.21 -11.26
C TYR A 149 -1.62 12.64 -11.62
N ASP A 150 -2.57 13.41 -12.12
CA ASP A 150 -2.40 14.84 -12.45
C ASP A 150 -2.30 15.72 -11.19
N ALA A 151 -3.01 15.35 -10.13
CA ALA A 151 -3.01 16.06 -8.86
C ALA A 151 -2.87 15.08 -7.68
N MET A 152 -1.93 15.39 -6.79
CA MET A 152 -1.66 14.60 -5.58
C MET A 152 -1.88 15.47 -4.34
N PRO A 153 -2.55 14.98 -3.28
CA PRO A 153 -2.77 15.76 -2.07
C PRO A 153 -1.47 16.08 -1.33
N ARG A 154 -0.38 15.31 -1.57
CA ARG A 154 0.89 15.43 -0.83
C ARG A 154 0.69 15.39 0.69
N ASN A 155 1.78 15.51 1.46
CA ASN A 155 1.71 15.44 2.93
C ASN A 155 1.43 16.79 3.60
N SER A 156 1.70 17.89 2.91
CA SER A 156 1.50 19.25 3.40
C SER A 156 0.97 20.18 2.32
N LEU A 157 0.32 21.27 2.74
CA LEU A 157 -0.16 22.31 1.83
C LEU A 157 0.97 22.89 0.97
N SER A 158 2.16 23.11 1.55
CA SER A 158 3.31 23.66 0.83
C SER A 158 3.80 22.69 -0.26
N ASP A 159 3.88 21.40 0.05
CA ASP A 159 4.34 20.40 -0.92
C ASP A 159 3.28 20.13 -2.00
N CYS A 160 1.99 20.24 -1.63
CA CYS A 160 0.89 20.21 -2.59
C CYS A 160 1.00 21.37 -3.59
N LYS A 161 1.21 22.60 -3.12
CA LYS A 161 1.33 23.78 -4.01
C LYS A 161 2.57 23.71 -4.92
N LYS A 162 3.69 23.18 -4.44
CA LYS A 162 4.93 23.03 -5.24
C LYS A 162 4.75 22.22 -6.52
N GLN A 163 3.84 21.24 -6.55
CA GLN A 163 3.64 20.43 -7.76
C GLN A 163 3.02 21.21 -8.92
N PHE A 164 2.38 22.34 -8.65
CA PHE A 164 1.71 23.17 -9.65
C PHE A 164 2.48 24.46 -10.00
N MET A 165 3.63 24.71 -9.35
CA MET A 165 4.46 25.88 -9.66
C MET A 165 4.86 25.87 -11.14
N ASP A 166 4.79 27.01 -11.79
CA ASP A 166 5.15 27.23 -13.20
C ASP A 166 4.29 26.41 -14.20
N SER A 167 3.14 25.87 -13.77
CA SER A 167 2.20 25.18 -14.66
C SER A 167 1.07 26.11 -15.13
N ILE A 168 0.49 25.80 -16.29
CA ILE A 168 -0.68 26.53 -16.83
C ILE A 168 -1.88 26.47 -15.86
N SER A 169 -1.94 25.42 -15.03
CA SER A 169 -3.02 25.17 -14.07
C SER A 169 -2.65 25.58 -12.64
N GLU A 170 -1.68 26.46 -12.43
CA GLU A 170 -1.18 26.83 -11.10
C GLU A 170 -2.29 27.32 -10.15
N ALA A 171 -3.13 28.26 -10.60
CA ALA A 171 -4.22 28.79 -9.79
C ALA A 171 -5.21 27.70 -9.38
N VAL A 172 -5.65 26.89 -10.34
CA VAL A 172 -6.58 25.76 -10.10
C VAL A 172 -5.95 24.69 -9.21
N GLY A 173 -4.65 24.46 -9.36
CA GLY A 173 -3.89 23.54 -8.50
C GLY A 173 -3.78 24.05 -7.05
N TYR A 174 -3.66 25.35 -6.86
CA TYR A 174 -3.65 25.96 -5.52
C TYR A 174 -5.01 25.83 -4.83
N ASP A 175 -6.10 26.04 -5.57
CA ASP A 175 -7.47 25.86 -5.06
C ASP A 175 -7.69 24.39 -4.65
N PHE A 176 -7.25 23.42 -5.44
CA PHE A 176 -7.27 22.00 -5.07
C PHE A 176 -6.52 21.73 -3.75
N CYS A 177 -5.31 22.31 -3.60
CA CYS A 177 -4.53 22.11 -2.39
C CYS A 177 -5.20 22.76 -1.16
N GLU A 178 -5.86 23.90 -1.31
CA GLU A 178 -6.60 24.53 -0.23
C GLU A 178 -7.88 23.75 0.13
N CYS A 179 -8.60 23.24 -0.86
CA CYS A 179 -9.73 22.33 -0.67
C CYS A 179 -9.36 21.13 0.22
N VAL A 180 -8.23 20.48 -0.07
CA VAL A 180 -7.79 19.27 0.67
C VAL A 180 -7.23 19.61 2.06
N HIS A 181 -6.38 20.66 2.17
CA HIS A 181 -5.58 20.90 3.37
C HIS A 181 -6.14 21.96 4.32
N LYS A 182 -7.02 22.85 3.85
CA LYS A 182 -7.66 23.89 4.67
C LYS A 182 -9.13 23.61 4.91
N GLU A 183 -9.88 23.29 3.85
CA GLU A 183 -11.31 23.06 3.94
C GLU A 183 -11.62 21.64 4.45
N GLY A 184 -10.73 20.68 4.22
CA GLY A 184 -10.90 19.30 4.65
C GLY A 184 -12.06 18.57 3.96
N LYS A 185 -12.41 19.01 2.73
CA LYS A 185 -13.40 18.34 1.90
C LYS A 185 -12.94 16.96 1.44
N ASP A 186 -13.89 16.16 0.97
CA ASP A 186 -13.57 14.84 0.41
C ASP A 186 -12.63 14.97 -0.79
N LEU A 187 -11.61 14.11 -0.83
CA LEU A 187 -10.60 14.12 -1.90
C LEU A 187 -11.23 14.01 -3.30
N ASN A 188 -12.27 13.17 -3.45
CA ASN A 188 -12.94 12.99 -4.74
C ASN A 188 -13.73 14.25 -5.16
N GLU A 189 -14.23 15.02 -4.21
CA GLU A 189 -14.90 16.30 -4.47
C GLU A 189 -13.88 17.32 -4.97
N CYS A 190 -12.77 17.51 -4.24
CA CYS A 190 -11.69 18.42 -4.63
C CYS A 190 -11.08 18.05 -5.99
N LEU A 191 -10.95 16.77 -6.30
CA LEU A 191 -10.46 16.31 -7.61
C LEU A 191 -11.44 16.64 -8.74
N ARG A 192 -12.74 16.46 -8.54
CA ARG A 192 -13.75 16.84 -9.54
C ARG A 192 -13.77 18.34 -9.81
N GLU A 193 -13.65 19.16 -8.75
CA GLU A 193 -13.55 20.62 -8.90
C GLU A 193 -12.31 21.00 -9.71
N PHE A 194 -11.16 20.37 -9.40
CA PHE A 194 -9.91 20.56 -10.12
C PHE A 194 -10.02 20.18 -11.61
N GLU A 195 -10.55 18.99 -11.91
CA GLU A 195 -10.71 18.51 -13.29
C GLU A 195 -11.66 19.41 -14.10
N ASN A 196 -12.76 19.84 -13.51
CA ASN A 196 -13.70 20.74 -14.16
C ASN A 196 -13.08 22.11 -14.47
N ALA A 197 -12.34 22.69 -13.53
CA ALA A 197 -11.68 23.98 -13.71
C ALA A 197 -10.52 23.87 -14.73
N LYS A 198 -9.74 22.79 -14.70
CA LYS A 198 -8.68 22.52 -15.68
C LYS A 198 -9.22 22.43 -17.10
N ASN A 199 -10.32 21.69 -17.29
CA ASN A 199 -10.98 21.55 -18.60
C ASN A 199 -11.56 22.87 -19.14
N GLN A 200 -11.83 23.86 -18.29
CA GLN A 200 -12.25 25.20 -18.70
C GLN A 200 -11.09 26.07 -19.17
N LEU A 201 -9.88 25.86 -18.63
CA LEU A 201 -8.68 26.58 -19.05
C LEU A 201 -8.12 26.09 -20.39
N GLU A 202 -8.39 24.83 -20.75
CA GLU A 202 -7.92 24.20 -21.99
C GLU A 202 -8.84 24.47 -23.21
N LYS A 203 -9.99 25.13 -23.00
CA LYS A 203 -10.95 25.52 -24.05
C LYS A 203 -10.73 26.95 -24.50
#